data_b910b2a598970252ca41c38c3c716c74
#
_entry.id   b910b2a598970252ca41c38c3c716c74
#
_cell.length_a   1.000
_cell.length_b   1.000
_cell.length_c   1.000
_cell.angle_alpha   90.00
_cell.angle_beta   90.00
_cell.angle_gamma   90.00
#
_symmetry.space_group_name_H-M   'P 1'
#
loop_
_entity.id
_entity.type
_entity.pdbx_description
1 polymer ?
#
loop_
_entity_poly.entity_id
_entity_poly.type
_entity_poly.pdbx_seq_one_letter_code
_entity_poly.pdbx_strand_id
1 'polypeptide(L)'
;MATQTKPIIVSLGGGLVLNKDVFSMQPGEALQLQNFEPNISGGYSKILGTEKYNTNIVPQVSSSSERVVMSAIFNDVVLAARGGTIVRGSSGSGSWTSTITSLGTPTRNYEFRKFNFDGTEKIVIATGTSNPQILDASFSTTNVNATGTSNFKFVEIFKNHLFFAGHSSNEQEISFMGPFQTNDFTSGNGGGTIKVDTEIVGLKVFRENLFIFGKDKIFKLSGTALANFAIAPVTRNIGCLDGGSIQELAGDVVFLAPDGLRTIAGTARIGDVELGTISKQVQKRIDDITTHNINSLVIRSKSQYRLFFPTSASQAEQAAQGLISVIKTNPATGQLGFEYADIKQIKVSSCDSDFISGTETIVHGGYDGFVYKQETGNELTRASSTTTIDSFYRSPDLHMGDPGIRKKMQRVIFNYDNTGNVSATFKLVYDFADPNSPQPSSFSLTTGAGVALYDLAATTYGTAVYDSSGASLVRQPVEGSGFTVAVRLDDTSTNPPLELKGYEMEFIPGDRR
;
A
#
# COMPACT_ATOMS: atom_id res chain seq x y z
N MET A 1 -48.49 12.39 22.38
CA MET A 1 -47.14 12.96 22.63
C MET A 1 -46.42 13.05 21.28
N ALA A 2 -45.87 14.19 20.93
CA ALA A 2 -45.04 14.28 19.71
C ALA A 2 -43.80 13.37 19.93
N THR A 3 -43.67 12.33 19.11
CA THR A 3 -42.50 11.44 19.13
C THR A 3 -41.26 12.24 18.74
N GLN A 4 -40.35 12.45 19.68
CA GLN A 4 -39.16 13.27 19.47
C GLN A 4 -38.16 12.52 18.59
N THR A 5 -37.76 13.15 17.49
CA THR A 5 -36.68 12.67 16.64
C THR A 5 -35.36 12.69 17.41
N LYS A 6 -34.62 11.60 17.35
CA LYS A 6 -33.29 11.49 17.97
C LYS A 6 -32.21 11.47 16.89
N PRO A 7 -31.19 12.31 16.97
CA PRO A 7 -30.03 12.23 16.10
C PRO A 7 -28.97 11.27 16.67
N ILE A 8 -28.22 10.64 15.80
CA ILE A 8 -26.94 10.00 16.08
C ILE A 8 -25.90 10.51 15.10
N ILE A 9 -24.82 11.06 15.59
CA ILE A 9 -23.70 11.56 14.78
C ILE A 9 -22.61 10.50 14.76
N VAL A 10 -22.13 10.18 13.57
CA VAL A 10 -21.06 9.21 13.33
C VAL A 10 -19.91 9.91 12.61
N SER A 11 -18.82 10.11 13.33
CA SER A 11 -17.55 10.52 12.74
C SER A 11 -16.82 9.29 12.24
N LEU A 12 -16.31 9.33 11.01
CA LEU A 12 -15.63 8.18 10.41
C LEU A 12 -14.18 8.08 10.89
N GLY A 13 -13.80 6.86 11.24
CA GLY A 13 -12.46 6.51 11.73
C GLY A 13 -12.44 5.10 12.29
N GLY A 14 -11.24 4.55 12.50
CA GLY A 14 -11.05 3.16 12.93
C GLY A 14 -10.80 2.20 11.78
N GLY A 15 -11.11 2.59 10.55
CA GLY A 15 -10.84 1.80 9.35
C GLY A 15 -11.65 0.50 9.26
N LEU A 16 -11.17 -0.42 8.45
CA LEU A 16 -11.74 -1.76 8.26
C LEU A 16 -11.49 -2.63 9.49
N VAL A 17 -12.54 -3.21 10.06
CA VAL A 17 -12.46 -4.08 11.25
C VAL A 17 -13.18 -5.39 10.99
N LEU A 18 -12.45 -6.50 11.03
CA LEU A 18 -12.93 -7.85 10.69
C LEU A 18 -12.82 -8.84 11.84
N ASN A 19 -12.24 -8.43 12.97
CA ASN A 19 -11.98 -9.28 14.13
C ASN A 19 -12.95 -9.07 15.31
N LYS A 20 -13.88 -8.13 15.17
CA LYS A 20 -14.88 -7.84 16.20
C LYS A 20 -16.22 -8.45 15.83
N ASP A 21 -16.97 -8.83 16.86
CA ASP A 21 -18.40 -9.08 16.71
C ASP A 21 -19.12 -7.78 16.31
N VAL A 22 -20.13 -7.89 15.46
CA VAL A 22 -20.85 -6.73 14.92
C VAL A 22 -21.44 -5.84 16.02
N PHE A 23 -21.87 -6.43 17.15
CA PHE A 23 -22.39 -5.68 18.29
C PHE A 23 -21.31 -4.95 19.10
N SER A 24 -20.04 -5.35 18.98
CA SER A 24 -18.91 -4.71 19.65
C SER A 24 -18.19 -3.67 18.80
N MET A 25 -18.57 -3.53 17.52
CA MET A 25 -18.02 -2.53 16.63
C MET A 25 -18.48 -1.12 17.03
N GLN A 26 -17.56 -0.17 16.89
CA GLN A 26 -17.84 1.23 17.22
C GLN A 26 -18.44 1.97 16.00
N PRO A 27 -19.30 2.96 16.22
CA PRO A 27 -19.68 3.90 15.18
C PRO A 27 -18.42 4.53 14.55
N GLY A 28 -18.37 4.59 13.22
CA GLY A 28 -17.22 5.10 12.49
C GLY A 28 -16.28 4.03 11.94
N GLU A 29 -16.19 2.86 12.58
CA GLU A 29 -15.52 1.70 12.00
C GLU A 29 -16.24 1.21 10.73
N ALA A 30 -15.55 0.45 9.90
CA ALA A 30 -16.12 -0.09 8.67
C ALA A 30 -16.13 -1.64 8.69
N LEU A 31 -17.26 -2.23 8.36
CA LEU A 31 -17.39 -3.66 8.08
C LEU A 31 -16.89 -4.01 6.67
N GLN A 32 -17.01 -3.06 5.73
CA GLN A 32 -16.42 -3.08 4.40
C GLN A 32 -15.84 -1.71 4.09
N LEU A 33 -14.59 -1.66 3.67
CA LEU A 33 -13.91 -0.46 3.24
C LEU A 33 -12.97 -0.85 2.10
N GLN A 34 -13.45 -0.70 0.87
CA GLN A 34 -12.75 -1.08 -0.34
C GLN A 34 -12.51 0.14 -1.21
N ASN A 35 -11.27 0.35 -1.64
CA ASN A 35 -10.86 1.49 -2.46
C ASN A 35 -11.28 2.86 -1.87
N PHE A 36 -11.50 2.88 -0.58
CA PHE A 36 -11.53 4.05 0.27
C PHE A 36 -10.35 3.97 1.22
N GLU A 37 -9.57 5.03 1.31
CA GLU A 37 -8.42 5.10 2.22
C GLU A 37 -8.77 5.94 3.46
N PRO A 38 -8.34 5.51 4.65
CA PRO A 38 -8.43 6.33 5.85
C PRO A 38 -7.54 7.58 5.72
N ASN A 39 -8.05 8.75 6.09
CA ASN A 39 -7.30 9.99 6.10
C ASN A 39 -6.67 10.28 7.46
N ILE A 40 -5.50 10.90 7.48
CA ILE A 40 -4.83 11.33 8.71
C ILE A 40 -5.74 12.28 9.53
N SER A 41 -6.48 13.17 8.85
CA SER A 41 -7.41 14.12 9.45
C SER A 41 -8.75 13.52 9.90
N GLY A 42 -8.99 12.24 9.63
CA GLY A 42 -10.27 11.56 9.83
C GLY A 42 -11.11 11.51 8.55
N GLY A 43 -12.04 10.56 8.50
CA GLY A 43 -12.81 10.29 7.31
C GLY A 43 -12.18 9.27 6.37
N TYR A 44 -12.86 8.98 5.28
CA TYR A 44 -12.45 8.04 4.26
C TYR A 44 -12.54 8.70 2.89
N SER A 45 -11.45 8.67 2.12
CA SER A 45 -11.42 9.18 0.75
C SER A 45 -11.36 8.05 -0.26
N LYS A 46 -12.08 8.19 -1.37
CA LYS A 46 -11.88 7.33 -2.54
C LYS A 46 -10.42 7.46 -3.00
N ILE A 47 -9.77 6.33 -3.29
CA ILE A 47 -8.41 6.35 -3.83
C ILE A 47 -8.38 7.01 -5.20
N LEU A 48 -7.25 7.61 -5.53
CA LEU A 48 -6.99 8.10 -6.89
C LEU A 48 -6.67 6.93 -7.84
N GLY A 49 -6.77 7.19 -9.11
CA GLY A 49 -6.57 6.22 -10.17
C GLY A 49 -5.12 5.96 -10.53
N THR A 50 -4.95 5.37 -11.71
CA THR A 50 -3.64 5.07 -12.26
C THR A 50 -3.59 5.46 -13.73
N GLU A 51 -2.46 5.97 -14.18
CA GLU A 51 -2.16 6.27 -15.57
C GLU A 51 -0.91 5.53 -16.03
N LYS A 52 -0.77 5.28 -17.32
CA LYS A 52 0.50 4.78 -17.84
C LYS A 52 1.61 5.80 -17.61
N TYR A 53 2.68 5.39 -16.97
CA TYR A 53 3.87 6.22 -16.86
C TYR A 53 4.47 6.49 -18.24
N ASN A 54 4.54 5.44 -19.08
CA ASN A 54 4.92 5.52 -20.47
C ASN A 54 3.91 4.77 -21.32
N THR A 55 3.48 5.33 -22.44
CA THR A 55 2.47 4.73 -23.32
C THR A 55 2.96 3.49 -24.04
N ASN A 56 4.29 3.29 -24.12
CA ASN A 56 4.90 2.12 -24.73
C ASN A 56 5.11 1.00 -23.72
N ILE A 57 4.89 -0.23 -24.16
CA ILE A 57 5.17 -1.44 -23.39
C ILE A 57 6.69 -1.53 -23.10
N VAL A 58 7.05 -2.01 -21.92
CA VAL A 58 8.45 -2.27 -21.55
C VAL A 58 9.03 -3.35 -22.48
N PRO A 59 10.12 -3.09 -23.21
CA PRO A 59 10.74 -4.08 -24.06
C PRO A 59 11.25 -5.30 -23.28
N GLN A 60 11.29 -6.46 -23.96
CA GLN A 60 11.86 -7.69 -23.43
C GLN A 60 12.69 -8.42 -24.49
N VAL A 61 13.70 -9.14 -24.06
CA VAL A 61 14.52 -10.00 -24.94
C VAL A 61 13.95 -11.43 -24.98
N SER A 62 13.43 -11.91 -23.86
CA SER A 62 12.83 -13.24 -23.75
C SER A 62 11.31 -13.15 -23.64
N SER A 63 10.59 -13.99 -24.40
CA SER A 63 9.11 -14.03 -24.44
C SER A 63 8.46 -14.72 -23.23
N SER A 64 9.23 -15.12 -22.23
CA SER A 64 8.77 -16.00 -21.15
C SER A 64 8.11 -15.29 -19.97
N SER A 65 8.13 -13.96 -19.89
CA SER A 65 7.49 -13.21 -18.80
C SER A 65 6.82 -11.94 -19.32
N GLU A 66 5.52 -11.85 -19.11
CA GLU A 66 4.78 -10.63 -19.48
C GLU A 66 4.88 -9.55 -18.40
N ARG A 67 5.14 -9.93 -17.16
CA ARG A 67 5.17 -8.99 -16.03
C ARG A 67 6.44 -8.15 -15.96
N VAL A 68 6.30 -6.93 -15.47
CA VAL A 68 7.42 -6.04 -15.13
C VAL A 68 7.93 -6.44 -13.74
N VAL A 69 9.15 -6.93 -13.65
CA VAL A 69 9.75 -7.48 -12.41
C VAL A 69 10.51 -6.45 -11.58
N MET A 70 10.69 -5.23 -12.10
CA MET A 70 11.27 -4.10 -11.39
C MET A 70 10.68 -2.81 -11.96
N SER A 71 10.34 -1.89 -11.08
CA SER A 71 10.01 -0.50 -11.41
C SER A 71 10.71 0.35 -10.36
N ALA A 72 11.83 0.98 -10.71
CA ALA A 72 12.66 1.76 -9.80
C ALA A 72 12.77 3.19 -10.31
N ILE A 73 12.67 4.16 -9.45
CA ILE A 73 12.91 5.58 -9.77
C ILE A 73 14.39 5.87 -9.50
N PHE A 74 15.12 6.31 -10.51
CA PHE A 74 16.53 6.66 -10.39
C PHE A 74 16.87 7.80 -11.32
N ASN A 75 17.53 8.83 -10.81
CA ASN A 75 17.96 10.00 -11.58
C ASN A 75 16.84 10.59 -12.44
N ASP A 76 15.70 10.90 -11.83
CA ASP A 76 14.48 11.49 -12.43
C ASP A 76 13.81 10.69 -13.56
N VAL A 77 14.19 9.42 -13.76
CA VAL A 77 13.54 8.52 -14.71
C VAL A 77 13.14 7.20 -14.03
N VAL A 78 12.30 6.43 -14.70
CA VAL A 78 11.96 5.08 -14.27
C VAL A 78 12.85 4.06 -14.97
N LEU A 79 13.48 3.20 -14.17
CA LEU A 79 14.09 1.96 -14.63
C LEU A 79 13.04 0.85 -14.51
N ALA A 80 12.82 0.14 -15.59
CA ALA A 80 11.91 -0.99 -15.63
C ALA A 80 12.63 -2.25 -16.10
N ALA A 81 12.32 -3.40 -15.49
CA ALA A 81 12.86 -4.68 -15.92
C ALA A 81 11.77 -5.62 -16.38
N ARG A 82 11.96 -6.26 -17.55
CA ARG A 82 11.07 -7.26 -18.13
C ARG A 82 11.85 -8.25 -18.97
N GLY A 83 11.59 -9.56 -18.81
CA GLY A 83 12.17 -10.61 -19.65
C GLY A 83 13.70 -10.60 -19.75
N GLY A 84 14.41 -10.29 -18.66
CA GLY A 84 15.87 -10.24 -18.62
C GLY A 84 16.51 -8.98 -19.20
N THR A 85 15.71 -7.93 -19.42
CA THR A 85 16.17 -6.63 -19.91
C THR A 85 15.83 -5.56 -18.88
N ILE A 86 16.76 -4.64 -18.63
CA ILE A 86 16.52 -3.41 -17.88
C ILE A 86 16.55 -2.25 -18.86
N VAL A 87 15.52 -1.42 -18.81
CA VAL A 87 15.35 -0.25 -19.66
C VAL A 87 15.09 0.98 -18.81
N ARG A 88 15.38 2.15 -19.34
CA ARG A 88 15.02 3.44 -18.76
C ARG A 88 14.00 4.17 -19.63
N GLY A 89 13.11 4.91 -19.02
CA GLY A 89 12.13 5.72 -19.74
C GLY A 89 11.65 6.92 -18.92
N SER A 90 11.31 7.97 -19.66
CA SER A 90 10.62 9.14 -19.11
C SER A 90 9.11 8.94 -19.22
N SER A 91 8.34 9.76 -18.49
CA SER A 91 6.89 9.79 -18.63
C SER A 91 6.46 10.22 -20.04
N GLY A 92 5.30 9.71 -20.49
CA GLY A 92 4.70 10.07 -21.78
C GLY A 92 4.93 9.04 -22.89
N SER A 93 5.12 9.48 -24.13
CA SER A 93 5.19 8.62 -25.31
C SER A 93 6.61 8.32 -25.80
N GLY A 94 7.62 8.65 -25.01
CA GLY A 94 9.02 8.40 -25.36
C GLY A 94 9.35 6.90 -25.43
N SER A 95 10.33 6.54 -26.26
CA SER A 95 10.81 5.16 -26.34
C SER A 95 11.57 4.76 -25.08
N TRP A 96 11.40 3.51 -24.65
CA TRP A 96 12.28 2.91 -23.66
C TRP A 96 13.68 2.71 -24.23
N THR A 97 14.69 3.14 -23.52
CA THR A 97 16.10 2.95 -23.89
C THR A 97 16.65 1.76 -23.13
N SER A 98 17.15 0.75 -23.85
CA SER A 98 17.81 -0.40 -23.23
C SER A 98 19.09 0.03 -22.51
N THR A 99 19.25 -0.44 -21.28
CA THR A 99 20.41 -0.16 -20.43
C THR A 99 21.21 -1.45 -20.21
N ILE A 100 20.52 -2.54 -19.89
CA ILE A 100 21.12 -3.86 -19.71
C ILE A 100 20.26 -4.89 -20.44
N THR A 101 20.90 -5.79 -21.16
CA THR A 101 20.27 -6.93 -21.84
C THR A 101 20.91 -8.23 -21.38
N SER A 102 20.20 -9.34 -21.55
CA SER A 102 20.73 -10.68 -21.31
C SER A 102 21.00 -11.05 -19.83
N LEU A 103 20.11 -10.62 -18.92
CA LEU A 103 20.16 -11.02 -17.50
C LEU A 103 19.52 -12.39 -17.22
N GLY A 104 19.18 -13.15 -18.26
CA GLY A 104 18.43 -14.39 -18.11
C GLY A 104 16.94 -14.14 -17.80
N THR A 105 16.17 -15.22 -17.77
CA THR A 105 14.72 -15.15 -17.49
C THR A 105 14.49 -14.88 -16.01
N PRO A 106 13.81 -13.78 -15.65
CA PRO A 106 13.55 -13.47 -14.25
C PRO A 106 12.59 -14.47 -13.62
N THR A 107 12.97 -15.02 -12.49
CA THR A 107 12.15 -15.93 -11.67
C THR A 107 11.47 -15.21 -10.51
N ARG A 108 11.91 -14.00 -10.18
CA ARG A 108 11.46 -13.17 -9.08
C ARG A 108 11.56 -11.69 -9.43
N ASN A 109 11.06 -10.82 -8.56
CA ASN A 109 11.31 -9.39 -8.66
C ASN A 109 12.78 -9.09 -8.36
N TYR A 110 13.33 -8.11 -9.08
CA TYR A 110 14.67 -7.63 -8.83
C TYR A 110 14.64 -6.67 -7.64
N GLU A 111 15.64 -6.78 -6.77
CA GLU A 111 15.82 -5.86 -5.66
C GLU A 111 16.90 -4.83 -5.99
N PHE A 112 16.73 -3.61 -5.53
CA PHE A 112 17.63 -2.52 -5.82
C PHE A 112 17.82 -1.60 -4.62
N ARG A 113 18.99 -0.95 -4.56
CA ARG A 113 19.29 0.11 -3.60
C ARG A 113 20.12 1.19 -4.26
N LYS A 114 19.86 2.43 -3.88
CA LYS A 114 20.66 3.59 -4.26
C LYS A 114 21.79 3.79 -3.27
N PHE A 115 22.95 4.20 -3.74
CA PHE A 115 24.10 4.50 -2.90
C PHE A 115 24.99 5.57 -3.53
N ASN A 116 25.81 6.21 -2.69
CA ASN A 116 26.77 7.21 -3.12
C ASN A 116 28.08 7.03 -2.33
N PHE A 117 29.09 6.48 -2.98
CA PHE A 117 30.41 6.23 -2.37
C PHE A 117 31.49 7.21 -2.82
N ASP A 118 31.29 7.88 -3.94
CA ASP A 118 32.29 8.72 -4.60
C ASP A 118 31.78 10.11 -4.99
N GLY A 119 30.67 10.55 -4.38
CA GLY A 119 30.03 11.81 -4.69
C GLY A 119 28.99 11.73 -5.80
N THR A 120 28.87 10.57 -6.48
CA THR A 120 27.90 10.32 -7.55
C THR A 120 26.91 9.26 -7.10
N GLU A 121 25.60 9.52 -7.27
CA GLU A 121 24.58 8.53 -6.95
C GLU A 121 24.61 7.38 -7.95
N LYS A 122 24.54 6.16 -7.44
CA LYS A 122 24.50 4.90 -8.19
C LYS A 122 23.36 4.04 -7.69
N ILE A 123 22.91 3.12 -8.53
CA ILE A 123 21.93 2.10 -8.14
C ILE A 123 22.55 0.71 -8.35
N VAL A 124 22.45 -0.13 -7.34
CA VAL A 124 22.79 -1.55 -7.41
C VAL A 124 21.54 -2.38 -7.51
N ILE A 125 21.55 -3.39 -8.38
CA ILE A 125 20.39 -4.25 -8.69
C ILE A 125 20.81 -5.71 -8.51
N ALA A 126 20.10 -6.43 -7.64
CA ALA A 126 20.22 -7.86 -7.44
C ALA A 126 19.07 -8.59 -8.16
N THR A 127 19.42 -9.50 -9.06
CA THR A 127 18.44 -10.15 -9.95
C THR A 127 18.00 -11.54 -9.48
N GLY A 128 18.81 -12.20 -8.66
CA GLY A 128 18.61 -13.60 -8.24
C GLY A 128 18.97 -14.63 -9.32
N THR A 129 19.33 -14.22 -10.53
CA THR A 129 19.63 -15.11 -11.68
C THR A 129 20.95 -14.80 -12.36
N SER A 130 21.50 -13.62 -12.12
CA SER A 130 22.75 -13.15 -12.73
C SER A 130 23.57 -12.38 -11.69
N ASN A 131 24.78 -11.99 -12.06
CA ASN A 131 25.58 -11.09 -11.23
C ASN A 131 24.83 -9.79 -10.97
N PRO A 132 24.93 -9.20 -9.77
CA PRO A 132 24.38 -7.88 -9.50
C PRO A 132 24.93 -6.83 -10.48
N GLN A 133 24.11 -5.88 -10.82
CA GLN A 133 24.41 -4.82 -11.77
C GLN A 133 24.47 -3.48 -11.02
N ILE A 134 25.44 -2.64 -11.39
CA ILE A 134 25.51 -1.27 -10.87
C ILE A 134 25.38 -0.33 -12.06
N LEU A 135 24.49 0.66 -11.94
CA LEU A 135 24.36 1.76 -12.87
C LEU A 135 24.76 3.05 -12.20
N ASP A 136 25.53 3.86 -12.92
CA ASP A 136 25.85 5.22 -12.52
C ASP A 136 24.78 6.23 -12.98
N ALA A 137 24.96 7.51 -12.65
CA ALA A 137 24.05 8.58 -13.05
C ALA A 137 23.94 8.79 -14.56
N SER A 138 24.91 8.30 -15.35
CA SER A 138 24.90 8.31 -16.82
C SER A 138 24.24 7.04 -17.38
N PHE A 139 23.80 6.13 -16.51
CA PHE A 139 23.27 4.80 -16.84
C PHE A 139 24.30 3.87 -17.50
N SER A 140 25.58 4.13 -17.29
CA SER A 140 26.63 3.17 -17.63
C SER A 140 26.60 2.01 -16.64
N THR A 141 26.78 0.78 -17.16
CA THR A 141 26.63 -0.43 -16.37
C THR A 141 27.97 -1.03 -15.97
N THR A 142 28.05 -1.51 -14.75
CA THR A 142 29.17 -2.30 -14.24
C THR A 142 28.66 -3.58 -13.63
N ASN A 143 29.19 -4.72 -14.10
CA ASN A 143 28.89 -6.01 -13.49
C ASN A 143 29.69 -6.19 -12.20
N VAL A 144 29.05 -6.70 -11.16
CA VAL A 144 29.74 -7.20 -9.97
C VAL A 144 30.25 -8.60 -10.26
N ASN A 145 31.52 -8.72 -10.67
CA ASN A 145 32.12 -9.96 -11.18
C ASN A 145 33.02 -10.68 -10.18
N ALA A 146 33.07 -10.23 -8.91
CA ALA A 146 33.88 -10.90 -7.90
C ALA A 146 33.44 -12.38 -7.74
N THR A 147 34.37 -13.27 -7.41
CA THR A 147 34.11 -14.69 -7.29
C THR A 147 32.96 -14.97 -6.31
N GLY A 148 31.97 -15.75 -6.74
CA GLY A 148 30.80 -16.10 -5.91
C GLY A 148 29.69 -15.08 -5.89
N THR A 149 29.65 -14.11 -6.80
CA THR A 149 28.67 -13.01 -6.81
C THR A 149 27.40 -13.27 -7.62
N SER A 150 27.31 -14.39 -8.33
CA SER A 150 26.13 -14.71 -9.13
C SER A 150 24.93 -15.04 -8.25
N ASN A 151 23.72 -14.71 -8.72
CA ASN A 151 22.45 -15.16 -8.17
C ASN A 151 22.07 -14.63 -6.77
N PHE A 152 22.61 -13.52 -6.33
CA PHE A 152 22.12 -12.84 -5.12
C PHE A 152 20.69 -12.29 -5.33
N LYS A 153 19.82 -12.55 -4.36
CA LYS A 153 18.43 -12.14 -4.35
C LYS A 153 18.22 -10.77 -3.69
N PHE A 154 19.05 -10.44 -2.70
CA PHE A 154 18.89 -9.28 -1.82
C PHE A 154 20.15 -8.44 -1.81
N VAL A 155 19.97 -7.13 -1.72
CA VAL A 155 21.05 -6.15 -1.59
C VAL A 155 20.66 -5.04 -0.61
N GLU A 156 21.60 -4.61 0.23
CA GLU A 156 21.41 -3.48 1.13
C GLU A 156 22.76 -2.75 1.34
N ILE A 157 22.69 -1.45 1.69
CA ILE A 157 23.87 -0.64 1.96
C ILE A 157 23.96 -0.36 3.44
N PHE A 158 25.08 -0.75 4.06
CA PHE A 158 25.29 -0.50 5.48
C PHE A 158 26.75 -0.06 5.74
N LYS A 159 26.92 1.10 6.41
CA LYS A 159 28.23 1.64 6.77
C LYS A 159 29.23 1.65 5.60
N ASN A 160 28.78 2.15 4.45
CA ASN A 160 29.54 2.23 3.20
C ASN A 160 29.98 0.88 2.59
N HIS A 161 29.35 -0.21 2.99
CA HIS A 161 29.53 -1.53 2.42
C HIS A 161 28.30 -1.94 1.64
N LEU A 162 28.47 -2.65 0.53
CA LEU A 162 27.39 -3.34 -0.16
C LEU A 162 27.25 -4.74 0.41
N PHE A 163 26.09 -5.04 0.96
CA PHE A 163 25.71 -6.35 1.52
C PHE A 163 24.79 -7.08 0.57
N PHE A 164 25.09 -8.35 0.31
CA PHE A 164 24.31 -9.22 -0.57
C PHE A 164 23.91 -10.48 0.17
N ALA A 165 22.70 -10.99 -0.10
CA ALA A 165 22.22 -12.22 0.51
C ALA A 165 21.30 -13.02 -0.42
N GLY A 166 20.92 -14.22 0.03
CA GLY A 166 19.98 -15.07 -0.69
C GLY A 166 20.59 -15.74 -1.93
N HIS A 167 21.89 -16.03 -1.90
CA HIS A 167 22.53 -16.84 -2.93
C HIS A 167 21.92 -18.25 -2.94
N SER A 168 21.59 -18.78 -4.11
CA SER A 168 20.87 -20.05 -4.26
C SER A 168 21.56 -21.28 -3.63
N SER A 169 22.88 -21.23 -3.49
CA SER A 169 23.66 -22.31 -2.84
C SER A 169 23.96 -22.05 -1.36
N ASN A 170 23.75 -20.82 -0.87
CA ASN A 170 24.09 -20.39 0.49
C ASN A 170 23.03 -19.40 1.02
N GLU A 171 21.78 -19.84 1.15
CA GLU A 171 20.65 -18.98 1.53
C GLU A 171 20.74 -18.41 2.96
N GLN A 172 21.66 -18.92 3.77
CA GLN A 172 21.94 -18.49 5.15
C GLN A 172 23.16 -17.57 5.25
N GLU A 173 23.74 -17.17 4.13
CA GLU A 173 24.98 -16.41 4.08
C GLU A 173 24.74 -14.99 3.55
N ILE A 174 25.40 -14.03 4.17
CA ILE A 174 25.50 -12.66 3.72
C ILE A 174 26.94 -12.42 3.30
N SER A 175 27.15 -11.99 2.07
CA SER A 175 28.43 -11.54 1.57
C SER A 175 28.47 -10.04 1.51
N PHE A 176 29.56 -9.41 1.90
CA PHE A 176 29.68 -7.96 1.84
C PHE A 176 31.04 -7.53 1.31
N MET A 177 31.04 -6.43 0.60
CA MET A 177 32.26 -5.81 0.06
C MET A 177 32.95 -4.94 1.10
N GLY A 178 34.23 -4.65 0.87
CA GLY A 178 34.95 -3.66 1.68
C GLY A 178 34.27 -2.26 1.59
N PRO A 179 34.61 -1.37 2.53
CA PRO A 179 34.02 -0.03 2.54
C PRO A 179 34.36 0.73 1.26
N PHE A 180 33.37 1.39 0.67
CA PHE A 180 33.45 2.12 -0.60
C PHE A 180 33.83 1.25 -1.82
N GLN A 181 33.85 -0.08 -1.68
CA GLN A 181 34.12 -1.01 -2.78
C GLN A 181 32.84 -1.39 -3.52
N THR A 182 32.95 -1.60 -4.83
CA THR A 182 31.82 -2.01 -5.68
C THR A 182 32.02 -3.37 -6.35
N ASN A 183 33.21 -3.99 -6.17
CA ASN A 183 33.54 -5.29 -6.79
C ASN A 183 34.63 -6.06 -6.04
N ASP A 184 34.71 -5.94 -4.70
CA ASP A 184 35.74 -6.61 -3.91
C ASP A 184 35.18 -7.16 -2.58
N PHE A 185 35.19 -8.47 -2.43
CA PHE A 185 34.76 -9.21 -1.23
C PHE A 185 35.94 -9.70 -0.39
N THR A 186 37.18 -9.35 -0.75
CA THR A 186 38.36 -9.87 -0.04
C THR A 186 38.47 -9.29 1.37
N SER A 187 38.83 -10.12 2.32
CA SER A 187 38.98 -9.71 3.73
C SER A 187 40.12 -8.72 3.91
N GLY A 188 41.15 -8.76 3.06
CA GLY A 188 42.24 -7.80 3.08
C GLY A 188 41.81 -6.36 2.79
N ASN A 189 40.71 -6.17 2.06
CA ASN A 189 40.10 -4.88 1.77
C ASN A 189 38.83 -4.62 2.59
N GLY A 190 38.59 -5.41 3.65
CA GLY A 190 37.47 -5.23 4.57
C GLY A 190 36.16 -5.89 4.12
N GLY A 191 36.19 -6.72 3.08
CA GLY A 191 35.07 -7.55 2.65
C GLY A 191 35.00 -8.86 3.45
N GLY A 192 33.94 -9.62 3.29
CA GLY A 192 33.79 -10.91 3.97
C GLY A 192 32.40 -11.52 3.86
N THR A 193 32.20 -12.58 4.64
CA THR A 193 30.94 -13.29 4.73
C THR A 193 30.51 -13.50 6.18
N ILE A 194 29.23 -13.50 6.41
CA ILE A 194 28.61 -13.73 7.71
C ILE A 194 27.51 -14.77 7.54
N LYS A 195 27.47 -15.79 8.41
CA LYS A 195 26.43 -16.82 8.40
C LYS A 195 25.46 -16.63 9.54
N VAL A 196 24.19 -16.86 9.24
CA VAL A 196 23.09 -16.93 10.20
C VAL A 196 22.44 -18.31 10.13
N ASP A 197 21.67 -18.67 11.15
CA ASP A 197 21.02 -19.99 11.24
C ASP A 197 19.57 -19.98 10.72
N THR A 198 19.30 -19.16 9.70
CA THR A 198 17.98 -19.06 9.04
C THR A 198 18.14 -18.72 7.57
N GLU A 199 17.20 -19.14 6.73
CA GLU A 199 17.12 -18.69 5.34
C GLU A 199 16.76 -17.21 5.29
N ILE A 200 17.61 -16.42 4.63
CA ILE A 200 17.43 -14.96 4.53
C ILE A 200 16.39 -14.64 3.48
N VAL A 201 15.41 -13.81 3.84
CA VAL A 201 14.33 -13.36 2.96
C VAL A 201 14.34 -11.84 2.72
N GLY A 202 15.18 -11.09 3.43
CA GLY A 202 15.34 -9.67 3.21
C GLY A 202 16.38 -9.03 4.09
N LEU A 203 16.84 -7.87 3.69
CA LEU A 203 17.78 -7.01 4.41
C LEU A 203 17.18 -5.61 4.52
N LYS A 204 17.36 -4.94 5.65
CA LYS A 204 16.95 -3.54 5.83
C LYS A 204 17.80 -2.82 6.85
N VAL A 205 18.36 -1.70 6.46
CA VAL A 205 19.04 -0.79 7.41
C VAL A 205 18.00 0.05 8.14
N PHE A 206 18.12 0.08 9.45
CA PHE A 206 17.29 0.91 10.31
C PHE A 206 18.03 1.28 11.60
N ARG A 207 18.00 2.55 12.00
CA ARG A 207 18.62 3.08 13.22
C ARG A 207 20.03 2.56 13.46
N GLU A 208 20.93 2.81 12.55
CA GLU A 208 22.36 2.45 12.66
C GLU A 208 22.67 0.94 12.73
N ASN A 209 21.72 0.08 12.43
CA ASN A 209 21.89 -1.37 12.34
C ASN A 209 21.35 -1.92 11.02
N LEU A 210 21.98 -3.01 10.54
CA LEU A 210 21.43 -3.80 9.45
C LEU A 210 20.59 -4.93 10.06
N PHE A 211 19.29 -4.94 9.78
CA PHE A 211 18.39 -6.01 10.15
C PHE A 211 18.38 -7.08 9.05
N ILE A 212 18.53 -8.31 9.46
CA ILE A 212 18.58 -9.50 8.63
C ILE A 212 17.31 -10.29 8.93
N PHE A 213 16.40 -10.27 7.97
CA PHE A 213 15.12 -10.97 8.09
C PHE A 213 15.26 -12.38 7.53
N GLY A 214 15.05 -13.36 8.39
CA GLY A 214 14.95 -14.75 8.00
C GLY A 214 13.52 -15.26 8.05
N LYS A 215 13.27 -16.49 7.60
CA LYS A 215 11.94 -17.12 7.59
C LYS A 215 11.36 -17.31 8.99
N ASP A 216 12.19 -17.59 9.97
CA ASP A 216 11.80 -17.93 11.34
C ASP A 216 12.46 -17.08 12.41
N LYS A 217 13.47 -16.25 12.05
CA LYS A 217 14.26 -15.44 12.97
C LYS A 217 14.63 -14.10 12.36
N ILE A 218 14.90 -13.12 13.21
CA ILE A 218 15.43 -11.83 12.79
C ILE A 218 16.70 -11.54 13.59
N PHE A 219 17.74 -11.13 12.90
CA PHE A 219 19.00 -10.70 13.49
C PHE A 219 19.26 -9.22 13.22
N LYS A 220 20.09 -8.60 14.03
CA LYS A 220 20.68 -7.30 13.74
C LYS A 220 22.20 -7.41 13.70
N LEU A 221 22.79 -6.77 12.71
CA LEU A 221 24.22 -6.54 12.59
C LEU A 221 24.52 -5.11 13.02
N SER A 222 25.43 -4.96 13.96
CA SER A 222 25.97 -3.68 14.42
C SER A 222 27.46 -3.61 14.13
N GLY A 223 28.06 -2.43 14.24
CA GLY A 223 29.45 -2.18 13.92
C GLY A 223 29.62 -1.33 12.68
N THR A 224 30.86 -1.06 12.30
CA THR A 224 31.20 -0.14 11.21
C THR A 224 32.17 -0.75 10.19
N ALA A 225 32.81 -1.87 10.49
CA ALA A 225 33.78 -2.54 9.64
C ALA A 225 33.89 -4.01 10.00
N LEU A 226 34.50 -4.82 9.14
CA LEU A 226 34.72 -6.26 9.32
C LEU A 226 35.26 -6.60 10.74
N ALA A 227 36.19 -5.79 11.26
CA ALA A 227 36.83 -6.06 12.55
C ALA A 227 35.91 -5.94 13.77
N ASN A 228 34.79 -5.21 13.66
CA ASN A 228 33.85 -4.95 14.76
C ASN A 228 32.39 -5.27 14.43
N PHE A 229 32.12 -5.91 13.31
CA PHE A 229 30.78 -6.40 13.02
C PHE A 229 30.35 -7.46 14.03
N ALA A 230 29.20 -7.25 14.66
CA ALA A 230 28.62 -8.14 15.65
C ALA A 230 27.16 -8.44 15.33
N ILE A 231 26.81 -9.72 15.31
CA ILE A 231 25.44 -10.18 15.11
C ILE A 231 24.80 -10.49 16.45
N ALA A 232 23.55 -10.01 16.62
CA ALA A 232 22.72 -10.36 17.76
C ALA A 232 21.30 -10.72 17.29
N PRO A 233 20.66 -11.72 17.92
CA PRO A 233 19.27 -12.04 17.60
C PRO A 233 18.34 -10.92 18.12
N VAL A 234 17.36 -10.55 17.29
CA VAL A 234 16.22 -9.69 17.67
C VAL A 234 15.07 -10.56 18.12
N THR A 235 14.78 -11.61 17.35
CA THR A 235 13.79 -12.62 17.69
C THR A 235 14.27 -13.99 17.19
N ARG A 236 13.83 -15.07 17.87
CA ARG A 236 14.18 -16.44 17.52
C ARG A 236 12.99 -17.28 17.04
N ASN A 237 11.78 -16.75 17.12
CA ASN A 237 10.55 -17.46 16.79
C ASN A 237 9.64 -16.67 15.84
N ILE A 238 10.08 -15.51 15.40
CA ILE A 238 9.33 -14.65 14.49
C ILE A 238 10.25 -14.29 13.34
N GLY A 239 9.85 -14.67 12.15
CA GLY A 239 10.53 -14.33 10.90
C GLY A 239 9.67 -13.45 10.00
N CYS A 240 10.12 -13.25 8.78
CA CYS A 240 9.43 -12.53 7.73
C CYS A 240 9.03 -13.51 6.62
N LEU A 241 7.79 -13.41 6.13
CA LEU A 241 7.30 -14.30 5.07
C LEU A 241 7.88 -13.92 3.70
N ASP A 242 8.02 -12.62 3.42
CA ASP A 242 8.53 -12.13 2.13
C ASP A 242 9.20 -10.77 2.29
N GLY A 243 10.41 -10.63 1.73
CA GLY A 243 11.19 -9.39 1.76
C GLY A 243 10.51 -8.21 1.07
N GLY A 244 9.64 -8.46 0.08
CA GLY A 244 8.85 -7.42 -0.58
C GLY A 244 7.84 -6.72 0.32
N SER A 245 7.62 -7.22 1.53
CA SER A 245 6.77 -6.58 2.55
C SER A 245 7.51 -5.60 3.45
N ILE A 246 8.85 -5.60 3.44
CA ILE A 246 9.67 -4.84 4.40
C ILE A 246 9.76 -3.37 3.97
N GLN A 247 9.20 -2.46 4.76
CA GLN A 247 9.23 -1.01 4.51
C GLN A 247 9.47 -0.23 5.80
N GLU A 248 10.09 0.93 5.67
CA GLU A 248 10.21 1.90 6.74
C GLU A 248 9.01 2.85 6.71
N LEU A 249 8.28 2.93 7.82
CA LEU A 249 7.12 3.82 7.99
C LEU A 249 7.17 4.47 9.38
N ALA A 250 7.04 5.79 9.40
CA ALA A 250 6.92 6.59 10.64
C ALA A 250 7.99 6.28 11.70
N GLY A 251 9.22 6.02 11.26
CA GLY A 251 10.36 5.76 12.15
C GLY A 251 10.40 4.36 12.76
N ASP A 252 9.73 3.39 12.13
CA ASP A 252 9.84 1.97 12.42
C ASP A 252 9.87 1.15 11.11
N VAL A 253 10.20 -0.13 11.17
CA VAL A 253 10.17 -1.03 10.02
C VAL A 253 8.99 -1.98 10.15
N VAL A 254 8.08 -1.90 9.19
CA VAL A 254 6.93 -2.80 9.05
C VAL A 254 7.31 -3.98 8.17
N PHE A 255 6.90 -5.18 8.53
CA PHE A 255 7.11 -6.41 7.77
C PHE A 255 5.97 -7.41 7.98
N LEU A 256 5.79 -8.33 7.05
CA LEU A 256 4.79 -9.40 7.14
C LEU A 256 5.41 -10.64 7.82
N ALA A 257 4.95 -10.93 9.03
CA ALA A 257 5.26 -12.14 9.78
C ALA A 257 4.17 -13.21 9.55
N PRO A 258 4.40 -14.49 9.94
CA PRO A 258 3.42 -15.56 9.80
C PRO A 258 2.07 -15.28 10.46
N ASP A 259 2.03 -14.46 11.49
CA ASP A 259 0.86 -14.11 12.28
C ASP A 259 0.31 -12.71 12.01
N GLY A 260 0.84 -12.00 11.03
CA GLY A 260 0.39 -10.69 10.61
C GLY A 260 1.46 -9.64 10.38
N LEU A 261 1.05 -8.40 10.14
CA LEU A 261 1.97 -7.29 10.05
C LEU A 261 2.53 -6.95 11.44
N ARG A 262 3.85 -6.77 11.51
CA ARG A 262 4.60 -6.44 12.72
C ARG A 262 5.54 -5.28 12.48
N THR A 263 6.02 -4.68 13.58
CA THR A 263 7.09 -3.69 13.54
C THR A 263 8.32 -4.17 14.31
N ILE A 264 9.50 -3.71 13.90
CA ILE A 264 10.76 -4.07 14.57
C ILE A 264 10.80 -3.56 16.00
N ALA A 265 10.40 -2.31 16.25
CA ALA A 265 10.40 -1.74 17.59
C ALA A 265 9.40 -2.45 18.51
N GLY A 266 8.23 -2.80 18.01
CA GLY A 266 7.23 -3.59 18.71
C GLY A 266 7.76 -4.98 19.08
N THR A 267 8.33 -5.68 18.12
CA THR A 267 8.89 -7.03 18.30
C THR A 267 10.06 -7.06 19.27
N ALA A 268 10.94 -6.06 19.24
CA ALA A 268 12.11 -6.00 20.12
C ALA A 268 11.78 -5.63 21.57
N ARG A 269 10.68 -4.92 21.82
CA ARG A 269 10.31 -4.42 23.16
C ARG A 269 9.59 -5.46 24.02
N ILE A 270 8.83 -6.31 23.39
CA ILE A 270 7.88 -7.19 24.07
C ILE A 270 8.28 -8.61 23.72
N GLY A 271 9.09 -9.30 24.43
CA GLY A 271 9.41 -10.70 24.18
C GLY A 271 8.18 -11.64 24.06
N ASP A 272 6.97 -11.07 23.91
CA ASP A 272 5.69 -11.75 23.79
C ASP A 272 5.07 -11.54 22.40
N VAL A 273 4.79 -12.63 21.74
CA VAL A 273 4.36 -12.75 20.35
C VAL A 273 3.01 -12.08 20.07
N GLU A 274 2.09 -12.06 21.04
CA GLU A 274 0.73 -11.55 20.82
C GLU A 274 0.61 -10.03 20.75
N LEU A 275 1.45 -9.31 21.44
CA LEU A 275 1.33 -7.85 21.57
C LEU A 275 2.01 -7.06 20.45
N GLY A 276 2.82 -7.71 19.61
CA GLY A 276 3.57 -7.04 18.53
C GLY A 276 2.84 -6.97 17.18
N THR A 277 1.72 -7.68 16.99
CA THR A 277 0.99 -7.70 15.72
C THR A 277 0.10 -6.46 15.60
N ILE A 278 0.37 -5.64 14.57
CA ILE A 278 -0.38 -4.40 14.33
C ILE A 278 -1.66 -4.62 13.51
N SER A 279 -1.76 -5.73 12.77
CA SER A 279 -2.86 -6.01 11.83
C SER A 279 -4.00 -6.86 12.41
N LYS A 280 -4.12 -7.01 13.71
CA LYS A 280 -5.16 -7.87 14.35
C LYS A 280 -6.58 -7.56 13.87
N GLN A 281 -6.90 -6.28 13.64
CA GLN A 281 -8.24 -5.89 13.18
C GLN A 281 -8.59 -6.40 11.78
N VAL A 282 -7.60 -6.73 10.95
CA VAL A 282 -7.76 -7.24 9.59
C VAL A 282 -7.17 -8.63 9.40
N GLN A 283 -7.00 -9.40 10.48
CA GLN A 283 -6.34 -10.71 10.46
C GLN A 283 -6.90 -11.63 9.36
N LYS A 284 -8.21 -11.63 9.14
CA LYS A 284 -8.85 -12.41 8.07
C LYS A 284 -8.30 -12.11 6.67
N ARG A 285 -7.82 -10.88 6.41
CA ARG A 285 -7.16 -10.52 5.15
C ARG A 285 -5.73 -11.03 5.09
N ILE A 286 -5.06 -11.05 6.24
CA ILE A 286 -3.69 -11.57 6.35
C ILE A 286 -3.68 -13.09 6.11
N ASP A 287 -4.65 -13.81 6.65
CA ASP A 287 -4.76 -15.26 6.49
C ASP A 287 -5.01 -15.68 5.02
N ASP A 288 -5.58 -14.78 4.21
CA ASP A 288 -5.80 -14.99 2.78
C ASP A 288 -4.52 -14.76 1.92
N ILE A 289 -3.42 -14.25 2.51
CA ILE A 289 -2.20 -13.94 1.77
C ILE A 289 -1.46 -15.21 1.40
N THR A 290 -1.20 -15.39 0.12
CA THR A 290 -0.24 -16.38 -0.37
C THR A 290 1.12 -15.72 -0.58
N THR A 291 2.21 -16.41 -0.23
CA THR A 291 3.59 -15.90 -0.28
C THR A 291 4.17 -15.85 -1.70
N HIS A 292 3.39 -15.39 -2.66
CA HIS A 292 3.84 -15.26 -4.05
C HIS A 292 3.80 -13.79 -4.48
N ASN A 293 4.95 -13.27 -4.87
CA ASN A 293 5.08 -11.94 -5.44
C ASN A 293 4.40 -10.83 -4.61
N ILE A 294 4.74 -10.78 -3.32
CA ILE A 294 4.32 -9.71 -2.43
C ILE A 294 5.11 -8.45 -2.78
N ASN A 295 4.41 -7.33 -2.86
CA ASN A 295 4.99 -6.02 -3.11
C ASN A 295 4.44 -5.01 -2.11
N SER A 296 5.26 -4.11 -1.64
CA SER A 296 4.82 -3.02 -0.79
C SER A 296 5.51 -1.72 -1.14
N LEU A 297 4.85 -0.63 -0.81
CA LEU A 297 5.38 0.71 -0.94
C LEU A 297 4.87 1.62 0.19
N VAL A 298 5.55 2.73 0.38
CA VAL A 298 5.14 3.78 1.31
C VAL A 298 4.86 5.05 0.53
N ILE A 299 3.68 5.64 0.75
CA ILE A 299 3.34 6.99 0.30
C ILE A 299 3.58 7.92 1.49
N ARG A 300 4.67 8.69 1.40
CA ARG A 300 5.16 9.52 2.51
C ARG A 300 4.20 10.66 2.81
N SER A 301 3.67 11.30 1.77
CA SER A 301 2.70 12.40 1.86
C SER A 301 1.40 12.01 2.59
N LYS A 302 1.05 10.72 2.59
CA LYS A 302 -0.15 10.18 3.24
C LYS A 302 0.15 9.38 4.51
N SER A 303 1.43 9.24 4.91
CA SER A 303 1.87 8.33 5.99
C SER A 303 1.26 6.94 5.85
N GLN A 304 1.28 6.41 4.62
CA GLN A 304 0.53 5.24 4.21
C GLN A 304 1.47 4.14 3.72
N TYR A 305 1.27 2.92 4.22
CA TYR A 305 1.86 1.70 3.72
C TYR A 305 0.82 0.94 2.90
N ARG A 306 1.17 0.57 1.68
CA ARG A 306 0.36 -0.29 0.80
C ARG A 306 1.05 -1.62 0.60
N LEU A 307 0.33 -2.70 0.88
CA LEU A 307 0.75 -4.09 0.64
C LEU A 307 -0.08 -4.67 -0.48
N PHE A 308 0.55 -5.20 -1.52
CA PHE A 308 -0.11 -5.85 -2.65
C PHE A 308 0.25 -7.33 -2.65
N PHE A 309 -0.74 -8.18 -2.80
CA PHE A 309 -0.56 -9.63 -2.77
C PHE A 309 -1.61 -10.35 -3.64
N PRO A 310 -1.26 -11.49 -4.26
CA PRO A 310 -2.23 -12.39 -4.86
C PRO A 310 -2.84 -13.30 -3.79
N THR A 311 -4.08 -13.73 -4.00
CA THR A 311 -4.76 -14.69 -3.11
C THR A 311 -4.48 -16.15 -3.45
N SER A 312 -3.91 -16.41 -4.62
CA SER A 312 -3.43 -17.73 -5.03
C SER A 312 -2.33 -17.62 -6.08
N ALA A 313 -1.45 -18.61 -6.16
CA ALA A 313 -0.38 -18.65 -7.14
C ALA A 313 -0.90 -18.63 -8.59
N SER A 314 -2.02 -19.31 -8.86
CA SER A 314 -2.66 -19.36 -10.18
C SER A 314 -3.33 -18.05 -10.59
N GLN A 315 -3.62 -17.18 -9.63
CA GLN A 315 -4.26 -15.87 -9.83
C GLN A 315 -3.28 -14.71 -9.67
N ALA A 316 -1.98 -14.98 -9.52
CA ALA A 316 -0.96 -13.96 -9.29
C ALA A 316 -1.00 -12.83 -10.35
N GLU A 317 -1.29 -13.18 -11.60
CA GLU A 317 -1.40 -12.22 -12.69
C GLU A 317 -2.74 -11.50 -12.77
N GLN A 318 -3.77 -12.04 -12.12
CA GLN A 318 -5.14 -11.53 -12.24
C GLN A 318 -5.68 -10.92 -10.95
N ALA A 319 -5.23 -11.41 -9.79
CA ALA A 319 -5.72 -10.94 -8.50
C ALA A 319 -5.09 -9.59 -8.14
N ALA A 320 -5.88 -8.55 -8.27
CA ALA A 320 -5.51 -7.22 -7.84
C ALA A 320 -6.06 -7.00 -6.43
N GLN A 321 -5.32 -7.45 -5.42
CA GLN A 321 -5.67 -7.30 -4.02
C GLN A 321 -4.53 -6.68 -3.23
N GLY A 322 -4.89 -5.96 -2.19
CA GLY A 322 -3.94 -5.34 -1.28
C GLY A 322 -4.61 -4.77 -0.05
N LEU A 323 -3.78 -4.29 0.83
CA LEU A 323 -4.16 -3.66 2.09
C LEU A 323 -3.51 -2.28 2.17
N ILE A 324 -4.31 -1.28 2.45
CA ILE A 324 -3.87 0.06 2.82
C ILE A 324 -3.76 0.09 4.35
N SER A 325 -2.65 0.57 4.87
CA SER A 325 -2.43 0.80 6.29
C SER A 325 -1.98 2.24 6.50
N VAL A 326 -2.73 3.02 7.25
CA VAL A 326 -2.41 4.41 7.57
C VAL A 326 -2.06 4.49 9.04
N ILE A 327 -0.91 5.08 9.36
CA ILE A 327 -0.55 5.36 10.74
C ILE A 327 -1.17 6.69 11.18
N LYS A 328 -1.81 6.66 12.34
CA LYS A 328 -2.60 7.79 12.83
C LYS A 328 -2.54 7.87 14.35
N THR A 329 -2.52 9.08 14.87
CA THR A 329 -2.66 9.29 16.31
C THR A 329 -4.15 9.27 16.67
N ASN A 330 -4.52 8.38 17.58
CA ASN A 330 -5.87 8.37 18.14
C ASN A 330 -6.05 9.65 18.99
N PRO A 331 -6.97 10.53 18.64
CA PRO A 331 -7.14 11.82 19.32
C PRO A 331 -7.60 11.67 20.79
N ALA A 332 -8.24 10.56 21.15
CA ALA A 332 -8.73 10.31 22.50
C ALA A 332 -7.64 9.77 23.44
N THR A 333 -6.68 8.99 22.91
CA THR A 333 -5.64 8.33 23.73
C THR A 333 -4.25 8.89 23.51
N GLY A 334 -4.04 9.68 22.45
CA GLY A 334 -2.71 10.17 22.02
C GLY A 334 -1.79 9.06 21.51
N GLN A 335 -2.27 7.83 21.41
CA GLN A 335 -1.48 6.69 20.95
C GLN A 335 -1.50 6.59 19.43
N LEU A 336 -0.37 6.21 18.85
CA LEU A 336 -0.28 5.83 17.45
C LEU A 336 -0.97 4.49 17.24
N GLY A 337 -1.82 4.43 16.24
CA GLY A 337 -2.52 3.24 15.81
C GLY A 337 -2.52 3.11 14.29
N PHE A 338 -2.96 1.97 13.80
CA PHE A 338 -3.11 1.71 12.38
C PHE A 338 -4.58 1.61 12.03
N GLU A 339 -4.97 2.29 10.96
CA GLU A 339 -6.27 2.11 10.32
C GLU A 339 -6.06 1.43 8.97
N TYR A 340 -6.95 0.50 8.61
CA TYR A 340 -6.80 -0.34 7.43
C TYR A 340 -7.97 -0.15 6.45
N ALA A 341 -7.68 -0.42 5.17
CA ALA A 341 -8.68 -0.54 4.12
C ALA A 341 -8.23 -1.57 3.07
N ASP A 342 -9.18 -2.20 2.39
CA ASP A 342 -8.90 -3.04 1.23
C ASP A 342 -8.59 -2.16 0.01
N ILE A 343 -7.54 -2.49 -0.73
CA ILE A 343 -7.30 -1.94 -2.06
C ILE A 343 -7.47 -3.05 -3.10
N LYS A 344 -8.26 -2.81 -4.13
CA LYS A 344 -8.54 -3.78 -5.18
C LYS A 344 -8.44 -3.16 -6.56
N GLN A 345 -8.42 -4.00 -7.58
CA GLN A 345 -8.36 -3.64 -8.99
C GLN A 345 -7.00 -3.11 -9.48
N ILE A 346 -6.03 -2.75 -8.62
CA ILE A 346 -4.69 -2.35 -9.03
C ILE A 346 -3.79 -3.58 -9.09
N LYS A 347 -3.31 -3.95 -10.29
CA LYS A 347 -2.50 -5.15 -10.52
C LYS A 347 -1.01 -4.81 -10.44
N VAL A 348 -0.41 -5.00 -9.28
CA VAL A 348 0.98 -4.63 -8.99
C VAL A 348 1.88 -5.85 -9.07
N SER A 349 2.83 -5.86 -10.01
CA SER A 349 3.87 -6.89 -10.11
C SER A 349 5.22 -6.47 -9.54
N SER A 350 5.50 -5.17 -9.50
CA SER A 350 6.65 -4.52 -8.85
C SER A 350 6.26 -3.08 -8.53
N CYS A 351 6.87 -2.43 -7.58
CA CYS A 351 6.55 -1.03 -7.28
C CYS A 351 7.71 -0.29 -6.62
N ASP A 352 7.65 1.04 -6.71
CA ASP A 352 8.55 1.96 -6.04
C ASP A 352 7.84 3.29 -5.76
N SER A 353 8.31 4.00 -4.75
CA SER A 353 7.85 5.34 -4.39
C SER A 353 9.05 6.21 -4.04
N ASP A 354 9.35 7.18 -4.89
CA ASP A 354 10.44 8.12 -4.70
C ASP A 354 10.14 9.45 -5.39
N PHE A 355 11.09 10.35 -5.43
CA PHE A 355 10.92 11.68 -6.00
C PHE A 355 11.43 11.75 -7.45
N ILE A 356 10.61 12.33 -8.32
CA ILE A 356 11.00 12.77 -9.66
C ILE A 356 10.87 14.29 -9.69
N SER A 357 11.95 15.00 -9.94
CA SER A 357 11.98 16.47 -9.98
C SER A 357 11.30 17.11 -8.74
N GLY A 358 11.55 16.55 -7.57
CA GLY A 358 11.02 17.03 -6.29
C GLY A 358 9.57 16.66 -5.98
N THR A 359 8.88 15.93 -6.86
CA THR A 359 7.51 15.46 -6.64
C THR A 359 7.51 13.97 -6.28
N GLU A 360 6.88 13.59 -5.16
CA GLU A 360 6.69 12.18 -4.81
C GLU A 360 5.91 11.48 -5.92
N THR A 361 6.51 10.48 -6.51
CA THR A 361 5.94 9.71 -7.62
C THR A 361 5.89 8.24 -7.25
N ILE A 362 4.72 7.66 -7.39
CA ILE A 362 4.46 6.25 -7.08
C ILE A 362 4.30 5.53 -8.41
N VAL A 363 5.19 4.57 -8.67
CA VAL A 363 5.14 3.76 -9.89
C VAL A 363 4.94 2.29 -9.57
N HIS A 364 4.29 1.58 -10.48
CA HIS A 364 4.21 0.13 -10.41
C HIS A 364 4.30 -0.49 -11.80
N GLY A 365 4.91 -1.65 -11.86
CA GLY A 365 4.88 -2.52 -13.03
C GLY A 365 3.62 -3.36 -13.04
N GLY A 366 3.01 -3.49 -14.21
CA GLY A 366 1.85 -4.34 -14.45
C GLY A 366 2.25 -5.76 -14.87
N TYR A 367 1.28 -6.67 -14.81
CA TYR A 367 1.39 -8.01 -15.40
C TYR A 367 1.25 -8.00 -16.92
N ASP A 368 0.83 -6.89 -17.50
CA ASP A 368 0.64 -6.64 -18.92
C ASP A 368 1.84 -5.98 -19.61
N GLY A 369 2.95 -5.84 -18.88
CA GLY A 369 4.21 -5.30 -19.40
C GLY A 369 4.30 -3.78 -19.45
N PHE A 370 3.33 -3.05 -18.90
CA PHE A 370 3.39 -1.59 -18.77
C PHE A 370 3.85 -1.18 -17.38
N VAL A 371 4.37 0.03 -17.30
CA VAL A 371 4.59 0.75 -16.02
C VAL A 371 3.51 1.80 -15.88
N TYR A 372 2.94 1.87 -14.69
CA TYR A 372 1.88 2.79 -14.31
C TYR A 372 2.33 3.73 -13.20
N LYS A 373 1.79 4.94 -13.23
CA LYS A 373 1.85 5.90 -12.14
C LYS A 373 0.56 5.79 -11.33
N GLN A 374 0.67 5.64 -10.02
CA GLN A 374 -0.47 5.67 -9.08
C GLN A 374 -0.74 7.11 -8.63
N GLU A 375 -1.81 7.31 -7.89
CA GLU A 375 -2.24 8.59 -7.32
C GLU A 375 -2.48 9.66 -8.39
N THR A 376 -3.06 9.25 -9.51
CA THR A 376 -3.33 10.16 -10.64
C THR A 376 -4.63 9.78 -11.35
N GLY A 377 -5.43 10.81 -11.68
CA GLY A 377 -6.74 10.61 -12.32
C GLY A 377 -7.78 9.93 -11.43
N ASN A 378 -8.94 9.66 -12.02
CA ASN A 378 -10.11 9.11 -11.32
C ASN A 378 -10.50 7.70 -11.81
N GLU A 379 -9.69 7.11 -12.69
CA GLU A 379 -9.92 5.82 -13.32
C GLU A 379 -8.65 4.97 -13.25
N LEU A 380 -8.80 3.66 -13.39
CA LEU A 380 -7.68 2.73 -13.51
C LEU A 380 -7.38 2.48 -14.98
N THR A 381 -6.24 2.97 -15.43
CA THR A 381 -5.74 2.68 -16.77
C THR A 381 -5.21 1.25 -16.86
N ARG A 382 -5.53 0.57 -17.96
CA ARG A 382 -5.07 -0.77 -18.34
C ARG A 382 -4.28 -0.68 -19.64
N ALA A 383 -3.76 -1.82 -20.12
CA ALA A 383 -3.04 -1.88 -21.39
C ALA A 383 -3.79 -1.25 -22.56
N SER A 384 -5.10 -1.47 -22.67
CA SER A 384 -5.91 -1.02 -23.81
C SER A 384 -7.23 -0.32 -23.43
N SER A 385 -7.51 -0.15 -22.15
CA SER A 385 -8.78 0.43 -21.67
C SER A 385 -8.59 1.15 -20.33
N THR A 386 -9.60 1.89 -19.93
CA THR A 386 -9.76 2.41 -18.57
C THR A 386 -10.94 1.73 -17.89
N THR A 387 -10.92 1.63 -16.60
CA THR A 387 -12.02 1.11 -15.78
C THR A 387 -12.26 2.01 -14.58
N THR A 388 -13.51 2.06 -14.13
CA THR A 388 -13.87 2.77 -12.90
C THR A 388 -13.22 2.14 -11.68
N ILE A 389 -13.07 2.94 -10.63
CA ILE A 389 -12.64 2.48 -9.31
C ILE A 389 -13.89 2.11 -8.53
N ASP A 390 -14.08 0.83 -8.24
CA ASP A 390 -15.22 0.34 -7.47
C ASP A 390 -14.96 0.52 -5.98
N SER A 391 -15.52 1.59 -5.41
CA SER A 391 -15.30 1.99 -4.02
C SER A 391 -16.54 1.71 -3.18
N PHE A 392 -16.36 1.00 -2.06
CA PHE A 392 -17.43 0.57 -1.17
C PHE A 392 -17.11 0.88 0.29
N TYR A 393 -18.06 1.51 0.97
CA TYR A 393 -18.06 1.65 2.41
C TYR A 393 -19.34 1.04 2.98
N ARG A 394 -19.22 0.23 4.03
CA ARG A 394 -20.34 -0.22 4.84
C ARG A 394 -20.01 -0.04 6.32
N SER A 395 -20.87 0.68 7.03
CA SER A 395 -20.81 0.80 8.49
C SER A 395 -21.16 -0.53 9.19
N PRO A 396 -20.82 -0.68 10.48
CA PRO A 396 -21.46 -1.69 11.32
C PRO A 396 -22.98 -1.54 11.34
N ASP A 397 -23.66 -2.62 11.71
CA ASP A 397 -25.11 -2.61 11.95
C ASP A 397 -25.38 -2.00 13.34
N LEU A 398 -25.66 -0.71 13.39
CA LEU A 398 -25.80 0.07 14.62
C LEU A 398 -27.18 -0.16 15.28
N HIS A 399 -27.18 -0.55 16.54
CA HIS A 399 -28.43 -0.72 17.32
C HIS A 399 -28.94 0.58 17.97
N MET A 400 -28.20 1.69 17.90
CA MET A 400 -28.58 3.03 18.33
C MET A 400 -29.17 3.09 19.76
N GLY A 401 -28.49 2.44 20.68
CA GLY A 401 -28.85 2.37 22.11
C GLY A 401 -29.51 1.06 22.50
N ASP A 402 -30.84 0.87 22.27
CA ASP A 402 -31.57 -0.35 22.67
C ASP A 402 -31.84 -1.23 21.44
N PRO A 403 -31.25 -2.45 21.36
CA PRO A 403 -31.50 -3.39 20.26
C PRO A 403 -32.93 -3.95 20.25
N GLY A 404 -33.67 -3.88 21.35
CA GLY A 404 -35.05 -4.32 21.43
C GLY A 404 -36.10 -3.31 20.94
N ILE A 405 -35.66 -2.12 20.53
CA ILE A 405 -36.55 -1.07 20.03
C ILE A 405 -36.35 -0.92 18.53
N ARG A 406 -37.42 -0.91 17.75
CA ARG A 406 -37.40 -0.64 16.33
C ARG A 406 -37.22 0.88 16.06
N LYS A 407 -36.32 1.26 15.16
CA LYS A 407 -36.05 2.65 14.77
C LYS A 407 -36.67 2.92 13.43
N LYS A 408 -37.53 3.92 13.34
CA LYS A 408 -38.06 4.44 12.08
C LYS A 408 -37.12 5.58 11.61
N MET A 409 -36.39 5.35 10.53
CA MET A 409 -35.48 6.36 9.98
C MET A 409 -36.25 7.49 9.33
N GLN A 410 -35.73 8.71 9.44
CA GLN A 410 -36.33 9.92 8.89
C GLN A 410 -35.43 10.58 7.87
N ARG A 411 -34.14 10.72 8.21
CA ARG A 411 -33.18 11.45 7.40
C ARG A 411 -31.75 10.97 7.68
N VAL A 412 -30.90 11.05 6.66
CA VAL A 412 -29.44 10.96 6.78
C VAL A 412 -28.84 12.25 6.25
N ILE A 413 -27.89 12.78 6.99
CA ILE A 413 -27.14 13.99 6.61
C ILE A 413 -25.68 13.56 6.44
N PHE A 414 -25.15 13.69 5.24
CA PHE A 414 -23.76 13.40 4.96
C PHE A 414 -22.91 14.67 5.05
N ASN A 415 -21.77 14.56 5.74
CA ASN A 415 -20.72 15.57 5.76
C ASN A 415 -19.53 15.05 4.96
N TYR A 416 -19.22 15.72 3.86
CA TYR A 416 -18.14 15.32 2.97
C TYR A 416 -17.46 16.53 2.35
N ASP A 417 -16.19 16.35 1.95
CA ASP A 417 -15.44 17.27 1.13
C ASP A 417 -15.37 16.72 -0.29
N ASN A 418 -15.42 17.58 -1.29
CA ASN A 418 -15.29 17.19 -2.69
C ASN A 418 -14.44 18.19 -3.45
N THR A 419 -13.71 17.69 -4.43
CA THR A 419 -12.93 18.51 -5.38
C THR A 419 -13.65 18.72 -6.72
N GLY A 420 -14.89 18.24 -6.84
CA GLY A 420 -15.69 18.33 -8.06
C GLY A 420 -17.06 17.66 -7.87
N ASN A 421 -17.70 17.30 -8.98
CA ASN A 421 -18.99 16.62 -8.93
C ASN A 421 -18.88 15.26 -8.26
N VAL A 422 -19.76 14.97 -7.32
CA VAL A 422 -19.91 13.66 -6.69
C VAL A 422 -21.06 12.92 -7.34
N SER A 423 -20.85 11.62 -7.59
CA SER A 423 -21.89 10.71 -8.05
C SER A 423 -21.71 9.38 -7.32
N ALA A 424 -22.19 9.35 -6.09
CA ALA A 424 -22.21 8.16 -5.27
C ALA A 424 -23.65 7.72 -5.02
N THR A 425 -23.85 6.46 -4.70
CA THR A 425 -25.15 5.95 -4.25
C THR A 425 -25.01 5.47 -2.82
N PHE A 426 -26.02 5.74 -2.01
CA PHE A 426 -26.08 5.16 -0.68
C PHE A 426 -27.41 4.46 -0.43
N LYS A 427 -27.41 3.54 0.51
CA LYS A 427 -28.61 2.92 1.03
C LYS A 427 -28.48 2.63 2.52
N LEU A 428 -29.61 2.58 3.20
CA LEU A 428 -29.72 2.02 4.52
C LEU A 428 -29.93 0.50 4.41
N VAL A 429 -29.27 -0.23 5.28
CA VAL A 429 -29.41 -1.69 5.39
C VAL A 429 -29.98 -1.96 6.77
N TYR A 430 -31.13 -2.62 6.82
CA TYR A 430 -31.82 -2.94 8.05
C TYR A 430 -31.64 -4.40 8.45
N ASP A 431 -31.54 -4.62 9.76
CA ASP A 431 -31.56 -5.94 10.39
C ASP A 431 -30.59 -6.93 9.72
N PHE A 432 -29.32 -6.53 9.57
CA PHE A 432 -28.25 -7.31 8.93
C PHE A 432 -28.51 -7.70 7.46
N ALA A 433 -29.31 -6.92 6.74
CA ALA A 433 -29.79 -7.23 5.41
C ALA A 433 -30.69 -8.49 5.36
N ASP A 434 -31.48 -8.73 6.41
CA ASP A 434 -32.44 -9.83 6.45
C ASP A 434 -33.38 -9.75 5.22
N PRO A 435 -33.44 -10.80 4.39
CA PRO A 435 -34.30 -10.82 3.20
C PRO A 435 -35.80 -10.78 3.54
N ASN A 436 -36.17 -11.09 4.78
CA ASN A 436 -37.56 -11.02 5.26
C ASN A 436 -37.93 -9.62 5.78
N SER A 437 -36.96 -8.72 5.96
CA SER A 437 -37.18 -7.33 6.32
C SER A 437 -37.16 -6.45 5.07
N PRO A 438 -38.15 -5.58 4.83
CA PRO A 438 -38.13 -4.67 3.70
C PRO A 438 -36.88 -3.80 3.73
N GLN A 439 -36.10 -3.85 2.66
CA GLN A 439 -34.90 -3.03 2.46
C GLN A 439 -35.25 -1.85 1.56
N PRO A 440 -34.83 -0.62 1.89
CA PRO A 440 -35.09 0.54 1.05
C PRO A 440 -34.28 0.48 -0.27
N SER A 441 -34.76 1.19 -1.26
CA SER A 441 -34.00 1.46 -2.48
C SER A 441 -32.76 2.31 -2.17
N SER A 442 -31.77 2.26 -3.05
CA SER A 442 -30.62 3.18 -2.99
C SER A 442 -31.02 4.60 -3.39
N PHE A 443 -30.35 5.57 -2.81
CA PHE A 443 -30.49 6.99 -3.13
C PHE A 443 -29.23 7.48 -3.82
N SER A 444 -29.36 8.36 -4.79
CA SER A 444 -28.22 9.01 -5.42
C SER A 444 -27.75 10.18 -4.58
N LEU A 445 -26.47 10.20 -4.24
CA LEU A 445 -25.80 11.33 -3.63
C LEU A 445 -25.13 12.12 -4.76
N THR A 446 -25.86 13.10 -5.28
CA THR A 446 -25.33 14.00 -6.32
C THR A 446 -25.18 15.37 -5.73
N THR A 447 -24.01 15.97 -5.87
CA THR A 447 -23.83 17.39 -5.56
C THR A 447 -24.24 18.21 -6.77
N GLY A 448 -24.86 19.36 -6.52
CA GLY A 448 -25.18 20.31 -7.57
C GLY A 448 -23.92 20.77 -8.31
N ALA A 449 -24.14 21.16 -9.54
CA ALA A 449 -23.10 21.51 -10.49
C ALA A 449 -22.03 22.44 -9.91
N GLY A 450 -20.81 21.93 -9.91
CA GLY A 450 -19.65 22.66 -10.30
C GLY A 450 -19.06 23.68 -9.36
N VAL A 451 -18.05 23.22 -8.61
CA VAL A 451 -16.94 24.12 -8.28
C VAL A 451 -16.24 24.47 -9.61
N ALA A 452 -16.40 25.72 -10.04
CA ALA A 452 -15.63 26.24 -11.16
C ALA A 452 -14.18 26.42 -10.72
N LEU A 453 -13.27 25.64 -11.27
CA LEU A 453 -11.84 25.91 -11.12
C LEU A 453 -11.50 27.16 -11.94
N TYR A 454 -10.86 28.13 -11.32
CA TYR A 454 -10.26 29.27 -11.98
C TYR A 454 -9.23 28.75 -12.99
N ASP A 455 -9.35 29.14 -14.26
CA ASP A 455 -8.43 28.75 -15.34
C ASP A 455 -8.74 27.45 -16.13
N LEU A 456 -9.95 26.94 -16.08
CA LEU A 456 -10.42 25.98 -17.08
C LEU A 456 -11.11 26.69 -18.24
N ALA A 457 -10.66 26.48 -19.45
CA ALA A 457 -11.20 27.08 -20.69
C ALA A 457 -12.70 26.82 -20.94
N ALA A 458 -13.31 25.90 -20.18
CA ALA A 458 -14.74 25.58 -20.21
C ALA A 458 -15.56 26.37 -19.17
N THR A 459 -14.95 27.20 -18.34
CA THR A 459 -15.65 27.94 -17.28
C THR A 459 -16.08 29.31 -17.79
N THR A 460 -17.37 29.50 -18.05
CA THR A 460 -17.90 30.77 -18.55
C THR A 460 -18.28 31.67 -17.35
N TYR A 461 -17.71 32.85 -17.31
CA TYR A 461 -18.07 33.88 -16.32
C TYR A 461 -19.58 34.17 -16.38
N GLY A 462 -20.27 34.02 -15.24
CA GLY A 462 -21.70 34.23 -15.12
C GLY A 462 -22.57 32.95 -15.09
N THR A 463 -22.00 31.77 -15.38
CA THR A 463 -22.67 30.47 -15.20
C THR A 463 -21.98 29.58 -14.20
N ALA A 464 -20.78 29.92 -13.80
CA ALA A 464 -20.00 29.19 -12.83
C ALA A 464 -20.34 29.64 -11.39
N VAL A 465 -20.65 28.71 -10.52
CA VAL A 465 -20.80 28.95 -9.08
C VAL A 465 -19.45 28.80 -8.42
N TYR A 466 -18.92 29.89 -7.86
CA TYR A 466 -17.74 29.84 -7.02
C TYR A 466 -18.15 29.40 -5.63
N ASP A 467 -17.86 28.16 -5.26
CA ASP A 467 -17.95 27.70 -3.87
C ASP A 467 -16.54 27.53 -3.29
N SER A 468 -16.29 28.27 -2.22
CA SER A 468 -14.98 28.31 -1.58
C SER A 468 -14.82 27.32 -0.44
N SER A 469 -15.85 26.57 -0.08
CA SER A 469 -15.82 25.82 1.19
C SER A 469 -15.72 24.33 1.00
N GLY A 470 -15.28 23.70 0.09
CA GLY A 470 -15.02 22.25 -0.05
C GLY A 470 -15.92 21.27 0.75
N ALA A 471 -16.46 21.74 1.87
CA ALA A 471 -17.33 20.95 2.76
C ALA A 471 -18.80 21.08 2.37
N SER A 472 -19.44 19.96 2.11
CA SER A 472 -20.86 19.91 1.74
C SER A 472 -21.66 19.07 2.72
N LEU A 473 -22.85 19.58 3.07
CA LEU A 473 -23.86 18.86 3.87
C LEU A 473 -25.04 18.50 2.97
N VAL A 474 -25.21 17.23 2.68
CA VAL A 474 -26.37 16.74 1.94
C VAL A 474 -27.35 16.08 2.90
N ARG A 475 -28.59 16.60 2.90
CA ARG A 475 -29.70 16.07 3.70
C ARG A 475 -30.62 15.28 2.82
N GLN A 476 -30.67 13.97 3.08
CA GLN A 476 -31.50 13.05 2.31
C GLN A 476 -32.59 12.45 3.21
N PRO A 477 -33.87 12.69 2.93
CA PRO A 477 -34.97 11.92 3.53
C PRO A 477 -34.83 10.45 3.17
N VAL A 478 -35.09 9.57 4.15
CA VAL A 478 -34.96 8.11 3.97
C VAL A 478 -36.21 7.42 4.53
N GLU A 479 -36.44 6.21 4.04
CA GLU A 479 -37.58 5.38 4.43
C GLU A 479 -37.13 4.09 5.11
N GLY A 480 -38.05 3.48 5.83
CA GLY A 480 -37.85 2.17 6.44
C GLY A 480 -37.65 2.21 7.94
N SER A 481 -37.57 1.04 8.52
CA SER A 481 -37.33 0.85 9.94
C SER A 481 -36.70 -0.51 10.22
N GLY A 482 -35.84 -0.58 11.23
CA GLY A 482 -35.19 -1.79 11.69
C GLY A 482 -34.81 -1.74 13.16
N PHE A 483 -34.39 -2.84 13.70
CA PHE A 483 -33.76 -2.92 15.02
C PHE A 483 -32.30 -2.49 14.97
N THR A 484 -31.64 -2.81 13.87
CA THR A 484 -30.30 -2.31 13.52
C THR A 484 -30.33 -1.59 12.18
N VAL A 485 -29.41 -0.66 11.99
CA VAL A 485 -29.29 0.11 10.75
C VAL A 485 -27.81 0.27 10.40
N ALA A 486 -27.45 -0.06 9.16
CA ALA A 486 -26.14 0.23 8.60
C ALA A 486 -26.27 1.20 7.41
N VAL A 487 -25.24 2.00 7.20
CA VAL A 487 -25.10 2.85 6.02
C VAL A 487 -24.14 2.17 5.05
N ARG A 488 -24.54 2.01 3.79
CA ARG A 488 -23.68 1.59 2.70
C ARG A 488 -23.57 2.72 1.69
N LEU A 489 -22.35 3.04 1.28
CA LEU A 489 -22.01 4.00 0.25
C LEU A 489 -21.23 3.28 -0.85
N ASP A 490 -21.66 3.43 -2.08
CA ASP A 490 -21.03 2.87 -3.27
C ASP A 490 -20.68 4.03 -4.23
N ASP A 491 -19.42 4.13 -4.65
CA ASP A 491 -18.96 5.06 -5.68
C ASP A 491 -18.19 4.31 -6.76
N THR A 492 -18.81 4.14 -7.90
CA THR A 492 -18.24 3.52 -9.10
C THR A 492 -18.15 4.50 -10.26
N SER A 493 -18.19 5.80 -9.97
CA SER A 493 -18.12 6.88 -10.95
C SER A 493 -16.68 7.19 -11.37
N THR A 494 -16.53 7.91 -12.47
CA THR A 494 -15.28 8.48 -12.95
C THR A 494 -15.04 9.90 -12.42
N ASN A 495 -15.90 10.35 -11.52
CA ASN A 495 -15.81 11.67 -10.90
C ASN A 495 -14.63 11.77 -9.92
N PRO A 496 -14.19 12.99 -9.59
CA PRO A 496 -13.17 13.22 -8.57
C PRO A 496 -13.50 12.53 -7.25
N PRO A 497 -12.48 12.19 -6.44
CA PRO A 497 -12.68 11.46 -5.21
C PRO A 497 -13.55 12.23 -4.22
N LEU A 498 -14.48 11.50 -3.62
CA LEU A 498 -15.28 11.94 -2.47
C LEU A 498 -14.49 11.66 -1.19
N GLU A 499 -14.39 12.63 -0.30
CA GLU A 499 -13.89 12.46 1.06
C GLU A 499 -15.06 12.52 2.04
N LEU A 500 -15.48 11.37 2.56
CA LEU A 500 -16.55 11.28 3.54
C LEU A 500 -16.01 11.48 4.95
N LYS A 501 -16.40 12.56 5.63
CA LYS A 501 -15.98 12.89 7.01
C LYS A 501 -16.84 12.21 8.07
N GLY A 502 -18.15 12.09 7.79
CA GLY A 502 -19.10 11.51 8.70
C GLY A 502 -20.53 11.65 8.21
N TYR A 503 -21.45 11.17 9.03
CA TYR A 503 -22.88 11.32 8.76
C TYR A 503 -23.66 11.41 10.06
N GLU A 504 -24.85 12.01 9.97
CA GLU A 504 -25.84 12.04 11.03
C GLU A 504 -27.08 11.28 10.58
N MET A 505 -27.63 10.45 11.44
CA MET A 505 -28.88 9.74 11.21
C MET A 505 -29.94 10.21 12.20
N GLU A 506 -31.07 10.63 11.68
CA GLU A 506 -32.23 11.01 12.48
C GLU A 506 -33.28 9.90 12.44
N PHE A 507 -33.77 9.50 13.61
CA PHE A 507 -34.75 8.43 13.74
C PHE A 507 -35.77 8.70 14.84
N ILE A 508 -36.92 8.04 14.74
CA ILE A 508 -37.95 7.99 15.76
C ILE A 508 -37.91 6.59 16.38
N PRO A 509 -37.68 6.47 17.70
CA PRO A 509 -37.78 5.17 18.38
C PRO A 509 -39.24 4.71 18.41
N GLY A 510 -39.47 3.45 18.07
CA GLY A 510 -40.76 2.80 18.22
C GLY A 510 -40.99 2.30 19.66
N ASP A 511 -42.12 1.66 19.86
CA ASP A 511 -42.40 0.99 21.13
C ASP A 511 -41.62 -0.32 21.23
N ARG A 512 -41.28 -0.70 22.47
CA ARG A 512 -40.66 -1.99 22.75
C ARG A 512 -41.70 -3.08 22.53
N ARG A 513 -41.40 -4.02 21.65
CA ARG A 513 -42.23 -5.20 21.42
C ARG A 513 -41.66 -6.43 22.10
#